data_9e758bb0d22e888a20153e92e5a9f342
#
_entry.id   9e758bb0d22e888a20153e92e5a9f342
#
_cell.length_a   1.000
_cell.length_b   1.000
_cell.length_c   1.000
_cell.angle_alpha   90.00
_cell.angle_beta   90.00
_cell.angle_gamma   90.00
#
_symmetry.space_group_name_H-M   'P 1'
#
loop_
_entity.id
_entity.type
_entity.pdbx_description
1 polymer ?
#
loop_
_entity_poly.entity_id
_entity_poly.type
_entity_poly.pdbx_seq_one_letter_code
_entity_poly.pdbx_strand_id
1 'polypeptide(L)'
;MRRLLLFVMVFPLLMVSCSREGKELAAKLHLADSLIEAEPDSGVTLLVSLEEEAEDASKANRYRYQLLLAKAKNQAYVPITTDSILREVAGYYDDHGSANQKMMAHYLLGCAYRDMGDLPQALLQYEEAVAKADTASEDCDFKTLGRIYGQAAEAYYESYMPQNTLEASWNYIRYGLRAKDSVGVISGYDFIADAYSLMGKEDSEICYHEKASRLYEKHQMLEEAAMSLGALIETYTKRKDLKNASRCLHRYERESGLFDGKGNIVPGREIFYYGKGLYFLNTGAIDSAMFYFMKLKNKKHSTFNERYAAAIGLSQVYHKLGIFDSAYYYANLECGYSNRIINNMMEISCSRIKASSDMQKLSREADEKELEAERMRMYLLLFAAFIVVVVSLVFFVMRRKKERIRQRYDQYERDNAALVQAQEELRMLLAESEEEKQKLVKQKQGQINLLLSRVEAISGPADMAEVERRIRHAAITEKFRQLCHGSQKPSVDDWHELREMMNKELPNFYQTVNARTALQPDEYDICVLVRLRFKPKEIAFLANINSGYVSVIRKRLLLKVFGETGSASDFDREIQKIYR
;
A
#
# COMPACT_ATOMS: atom_id res chain seq x y z
N MET A 1 -25.06 23.58 -50.52
CA MET A 1 -24.87 24.70 -49.60
C MET A 1 -25.95 24.82 -48.50
N ARG A 2 -27.27 24.82 -48.78
CA ARG A 2 -28.32 24.90 -47.72
C ARG A 2 -28.29 23.79 -46.66
N ARG A 3 -27.94 22.53 -47.01
CA ARG A 3 -27.84 21.42 -46.05
C ARG A 3 -26.58 21.48 -45.18
N LEU A 4 -25.50 22.10 -45.68
CA LEU A 4 -24.25 22.30 -44.92
C LEU A 4 -24.41 23.43 -43.88
N LEU A 5 -25.16 24.50 -44.23
CA LEU A 5 -25.49 25.61 -43.34
C LEU A 5 -26.42 25.18 -42.17
N LEU A 6 -27.36 24.25 -42.42
CA LEU A 6 -28.22 23.67 -41.38
C LEU A 6 -27.40 22.81 -40.38
N PHE A 7 -26.42 22.06 -40.87
CA PHE A 7 -25.54 21.26 -40.00
C PHE A 7 -24.60 22.11 -39.12
N VAL A 8 -24.11 23.25 -39.67
CA VAL A 8 -23.26 24.19 -38.95
C VAL A 8 -24.03 25.01 -37.90
N MET A 9 -25.36 25.24 -38.11
CA MET A 9 -26.20 25.95 -37.13
C MET A 9 -26.78 25.03 -36.05
N VAL A 10 -27.06 23.76 -36.37
CA VAL A 10 -27.65 22.78 -35.38
C VAL A 10 -26.59 22.20 -34.44
N PHE A 11 -25.36 22.01 -34.93
CA PHE A 11 -24.27 21.44 -34.13
C PHE A 11 -23.88 22.29 -32.89
N PRO A 12 -23.72 23.63 -32.96
CA PRO A 12 -23.47 24.42 -31.75
C PRO A 12 -24.67 24.55 -30.82
N LEU A 13 -25.91 24.41 -31.31
CA LEU A 13 -27.13 24.39 -30.48
C LEU A 13 -27.23 23.10 -29.65
N LEU A 14 -26.86 21.95 -30.21
CA LEU A 14 -26.78 20.67 -29.49
C LEU A 14 -25.66 20.69 -28.45
N MET A 15 -24.51 21.30 -28.73
CA MET A 15 -23.42 21.46 -27.76
C MET A 15 -23.78 22.41 -26.62
N VAL A 16 -24.59 23.43 -26.86
CA VAL A 16 -25.04 24.37 -25.81
C VAL A 16 -26.10 23.73 -24.91
N SER A 17 -27.00 22.88 -25.45
CA SER A 17 -28.00 22.15 -24.67
C SER A 17 -27.32 21.15 -23.73
N CYS A 18 -26.42 20.27 -24.23
CA CYS A 18 -25.63 19.35 -23.40
C CYS A 18 -24.83 20.04 -22.28
N SER A 19 -24.34 21.27 -22.55
CA SER A 19 -23.57 22.01 -21.54
C SER A 19 -24.47 22.61 -20.43
N ARG A 20 -25.72 22.87 -20.70
CA ARG A 20 -26.68 23.43 -19.73
C ARG A 20 -27.22 22.36 -18.80
N GLU A 21 -27.66 21.22 -19.32
CA GLU A 21 -28.12 20.06 -18.55
C GLU A 21 -27.02 19.51 -17.65
N GLY A 22 -25.76 19.41 -18.17
CA GLY A 22 -24.64 18.99 -17.36
C GLY A 22 -24.27 19.93 -16.20
N LYS A 23 -24.52 21.25 -16.36
CA LYS A 23 -24.36 22.23 -15.28
C LYS A 23 -25.48 22.16 -14.25
N GLU A 24 -26.70 21.88 -14.68
CA GLU A 24 -27.84 21.73 -13.79
C GLU A 24 -27.68 20.50 -12.90
N LEU A 25 -27.34 19.35 -13.48
CA LEU A 25 -26.99 18.15 -12.69
C LEU A 25 -25.82 18.41 -11.74
N ALA A 26 -24.76 19.07 -12.18
CA ALA A 26 -23.64 19.39 -11.31
C ALA A 26 -24.03 20.25 -10.11
N ALA A 27 -24.99 21.18 -10.28
CA ALA A 27 -25.54 21.97 -9.18
C ALA A 27 -26.39 21.13 -8.21
N LYS A 28 -27.22 20.21 -8.73
CA LYS A 28 -28.00 19.26 -7.91
C LYS A 28 -27.06 18.32 -7.13
N LEU A 29 -26.00 17.82 -7.74
CA LEU A 29 -24.99 17.00 -7.08
C LEU A 29 -24.23 17.78 -5.97
N HIS A 30 -24.00 19.08 -6.16
CA HIS A 30 -23.42 19.91 -5.11
C HIS A 30 -24.39 20.10 -3.93
N LEU A 31 -25.67 20.29 -4.20
CA LEU A 31 -26.71 20.35 -3.18
C LEU A 31 -26.79 19.00 -2.41
N ALA A 32 -26.79 17.88 -3.14
CA ALA A 32 -26.78 16.57 -2.52
C ALA A 32 -25.58 16.35 -1.59
N ASP A 33 -24.38 16.76 -1.99
CA ASP A 33 -23.17 16.67 -1.15
C ASP A 33 -23.31 17.45 0.17
N SER A 34 -23.91 18.63 0.11
CA SER A 34 -24.21 19.44 1.31
C SER A 34 -25.26 18.78 2.21
N LEU A 35 -26.30 18.15 1.61
CA LEU A 35 -27.35 17.44 2.36
C LEU A 35 -26.81 16.19 3.04
N ILE A 36 -25.90 15.45 2.42
CA ILE A 36 -25.30 14.24 2.99
C ILE A 36 -24.67 14.51 4.38
N GLU A 37 -24.06 15.68 4.56
CA GLU A 37 -23.42 16.02 5.85
C GLU A 37 -24.43 16.35 6.96
N ALA A 38 -25.61 16.90 6.62
CA ALA A 38 -26.62 17.31 7.59
C ALA A 38 -27.72 16.25 7.79
N GLU A 39 -28.23 15.69 6.71
CA GLU A 39 -29.35 14.75 6.67
C GLU A 39 -29.08 13.64 5.64
N PRO A 40 -28.32 12.57 5.99
CA PRO A 40 -27.92 11.53 5.04
C PRO A 40 -29.07 10.86 4.29
N ASP A 41 -30.20 10.60 4.97
CA ASP A 41 -31.38 9.98 4.37
C ASP A 41 -32.01 10.85 3.28
N SER A 42 -32.06 12.17 3.52
CA SER A 42 -32.50 13.15 2.53
C SER A 42 -31.54 13.21 1.34
N GLY A 43 -30.24 13.08 1.61
CA GLY A 43 -29.20 12.97 0.59
C GLY A 43 -29.38 11.72 -0.30
N VAL A 44 -29.65 10.55 0.29
CA VAL A 44 -29.97 9.31 -0.44
C VAL A 44 -31.21 9.50 -1.31
N THR A 45 -32.29 10.04 -0.74
CA THR A 45 -33.55 10.25 -1.44
C THR A 45 -33.38 11.16 -2.67
N LEU A 46 -32.67 12.28 -2.50
CA LEU A 46 -32.37 13.18 -3.60
C LEU A 46 -31.53 12.49 -4.68
N LEU A 47 -30.47 11.79 -4.31
CA LEU A 47 -29.59 11.11 -5.28
C LEU A 47 -30.33 10.01 -6.04
N VAL A 48 -31.15 9.21 -5.39
CA VAL A 48 -31.98 8.19 -6.07
C VAL A 48 -32.90 8.85 -7.11
N SER A 49 -33.46 10.04 -6.83
CA SER A 49 -34.30 10.76 -7.81
C SER A 49 -33.53 11.29 -9.03
N LEU A 50 -32.21 11.32 -8.98
CA LEU A 50 -31.33 11.81 -10.06
C LEU A 50 -30.72 10.67 -10.90
N GLU A 51 -31.10 9.40 -10.67
CA GLU A 51 -30.48 8.22 -11.29
C GLU A 51 -30.55 8.29 -12.83
N GLU A 52 -31.73 8.49 -13.39
CA GLU A 52 -31.93 8.59 -14.85
C GLU A 52 -31.14 9.77 -15.46
N GLU A 53 -31.15 10.93 -14.79
CA GLU A 53 -30.42 12.12 -15.26
C GLU A 53 -28.89 11.89 -15.21
N ALA A 54 -28.42 11.10 -14.24
CA ALA A 54 -27.01 10.77 -14.07
C ALA A 54 -26.50 9.74 -15.09
N GLU A 55 -27.35 8.79 -15.51
CA GLU A 55 -27.00 7.79 -16.54
C GLU A 55 -26.67 8.43 -17.89
N ASP A 56 -27.46 9.43 -18.29
CA ASP A 56 -27.28 10.17 -19.54
C ASP A 56 -26.20 11.26 -19.47
N ALA A 57 -25.62 11.49 -18.28
CA ALA A 57 -24.67 12.55 -18.06
C ALA A 57 -23.25 12.23 -18.56
N SER A 58 -22.39 13.27 -18.59
CA SER A 58 -20.98 13.07 -18.85
C SER A 58 -20.35 12.08 -17.89
N LYS A 59 -19.30 11.37 -18.33
CA LYS A 59 -18.56 10.41 -17.51
C LYS A 59 -18.15 10.97 -16.14
N ALA A 60 -17.72 12.23 -16.11
CA ALA A 60 -17.34 12.93 -14.87
C ALA A 60 -18.53 13.09 -13.90
N ASN A 61 -19.69 13.55 -14.40
CA ASN A 61 -20.89 13.72 -13.56
C ASN A 61 -21.46 12.37 -13.11
N ARG A 62 -21.44 11.36 -13.97
CA ARG A 62 -21.89 10.01 -13.63
C ARG A 62 -21.05 9.41 -12.49
N TYR A 63 -19.71 9.49 -12.55
CA TYR A 63 -18.87 8.98 -11.46
C TYR A 63 -18.95 9.85 -10.20
N ARG A 64 -19.15 11.16 -10.33
CA ARG A 64 -19.44 12.02 -9.19
C ARG A 64 -20.77 11.63 -8.50
N TYR A 65 -21.81 11.37 -9.29
CA TYR A 65 -23.09 10.89 -8.79
C TYR A 65 -22.91 9.56 -8.01
N GLN A 66 -22.21 8.58 -8.60
CA GLN A 66 -21.99 7.29 -7.96
C GLN A 66 -21.18 7.41 -6.65
N LEU A 67 -20.16 8.28 -6.64
CA LEU A 67 -19.38 8.57 -5.43
C LEU A 67 -20.26 9.16 -4.32
N LEU A 68 -21.10 10.15 -4.65
CA LEU A 68 -21.99 10.79 -3.69
C LEU A 68 -23.09 9.86 -3.21
N LEU A 69 -23.65 9.02 -4.09
CA LEU A 69 -24.64 8.01 -3.72
C LEU A 69 -24.07 6.99 -2.72
N ALA A 70 -22.86 6.53 -2.98
CA ALA A 70 -22.16 5.64 -2.04
C ALA A 70 -21.84 6.35 -0.72
N LYS A 71 -21.39 7.62 -0.75
CA LYS A 71 -21.18 8.45 0.45
C LYS A 71 -22.47 8.60 1.26
N ALA A 72 -23.58 8.92 0.61
CA ALA A 72 -24.89 9.06 1.26
C ALA A 72 -25.35 7.75 1.89
N LYS A 73 -25.31 6.65 1.14
CA LYS A 73 -25.68 5.32 1.65
C LYS A 73 -24.83 4.94 2.87
N ASN A 74 -23.51 5.12 2.81
CA ASN A 74 -22.63 4.81 3.93
C ASN A 74 -22.95 5.66 5.18
N GLN A 75 -23.27 6.94 5.02
CA GLN A 75 -23.63 7.81 6.15
C GLN A 75 -25.06 7.56 6.67
N ALA A 76 -25.98 7.10 5.82
CA ALA A 76 -27.34 6.69 6.20
C ALA A 76 -27.39 5.23 6.71
N TYR A 77 -26.26 4.56 6.89
CA TYR A 77 -26.17 3.14 7.28
C TYR A 77 -26.92 2.20 6.35
N VAL A 78 -27.05 2.56 5.06
CA VAL A 78 -27.63 1.72 4.02
C VAL A 78 -26.52 0.87 3.42
N PRO A 79 -26.57 -0.48 3.54
CA PRO A 79 -25.49 -1.34 3.07
C PRO A 79 -25.22 -1.22 1.57
N ILE A 80 -23.96 -1.22 1.19
CA ILE A 80 -23.52 -1.26 -0.21
C ILE A 80 -23.25 -2.73 -0.56
N THR A 81 -24.10 -3.30 -1.41
CA THR A 81 -24.13 -4.75 -1.68
C THR A 81 -23.31 -5.21 -2.88
N THR A 82 -22.62 -4.29 -3.57
CA THR A 82 -21.76 -4.58 -4.73
C THR A 82 -20.58 -3.62 -4.80
N ASP A 83 -19.45 -4.13 -5.21
CA ASP A 83 -18.20 -3.38 -5.39
C ASP A 83 -17.97 -2.89 -6.83
N SER A 84 -18.69 -3.46 -7.82
CA SER A 84 -18.37 -3.30 -9.26
C SER A 84 -18.32 -1.84 -9.70
N ILE A 85 -19.33 -1.05 -9.37
CA ILE A 85 -19.38 0.38 -9.73
C ILE A 85 -18.31 1.17 -8.97
N LEU A 86 -18.08 0.87 -7.68
CA LEU A 86 -17.11 1.59 -6.88
C LEU A 86 -15.66 1.31 -7.29
N ARG A 87 -15.37 0.13 -7.84
CA ARG A 87 -14.07 -0.15 -8.48
C ARG A 87 -13.85 0.76 -9.70
N GLU A 88 -14.86 0.95 -10.53
CA GLU A 88 -14.77 1.86 -11.67
C GLU A 88 -14.62 3.33 -11.21
N VAL A 89 -15.35 3.72 -10.15
CA VAL A 89 -15.26 5.05 -9.54
C VAL A 89 -13.84 5.29 -9.00
N ALA A 90 -13.28 4.35 -8.25
CA ALA A 90 -11.94 4.46 -7.70
C ALA A 90 -10.89 4.58 -8.82
N GLY A 91 -10.94 3.72 -9.83
CA GLY A 91 -10.04 3.80 -10.98
C GLY A 91 -10.17 5.12 -11.76
N TYR A 92 -11.38 5.64 -11.92
CA TYR A 92 -11.57 6.95 -12.56
C TYR A 92 -10.92 8.08 -11.75
N TYR A 93 -11.14 8.11 -10.43
CA TYR A 93 -10.58 9.16 -9.58
C TYR A 93 -9.07 9.03 -9.41
N ASP A 94 -8.50 7.84 -9.49
CA ASP A 94 -7.04 7.66 -9.49
C ASP A 94 -6.35 8.44 -10.61
N ASP A 95 -7.01 8.53 -11.78
CA ASP A 95 -6.47 9.27 -12.92
C ASP A 95 -6.88 10.75 -12.93
N HIS A 96 -8.05 11.10 -12.37
CA HIS A 96 -8.69 12.40 -12.61
C HIS A 96 -9.03 13.18 -11.32
N GLY A 97 -8.89 12.54 -10.14
CA GLY A 97 -9.34 13.11 -8.87
C GLY A 97 -8.28 13.92 -8.13
N SER A 98 -8.74 14.85 -7.26
CA SER A 98 -7.92 15.41 -6.20
C SER A 98 -7.57 14.34 -5.16
N ALA A 99 -6.57 14.59 -4.29
CA ALA A 99 -6.19 13.66 -3.20
C ALA A 99 -7.40 13.26 -2.34
N ASN A 100 -8.27 14.22 -1.97
CA ASN A 100 -9.48 13.94 -1.20
C ASN A 100 -10.50 13.08 -1.96
N GLN A 101 -10.63 13.27 -3.28
CA GLN A 101 -11.55 12.47 -4.09
C GLN A 101 -11.04 11.03 -4.27
N LYS A 102 -9.74 10.85 -4.48
CA LYS A 102 -9.08 9.54 -4.52
C LYS A 102 -9.27 8.81 -3.19
N MET A 103 -8.94 9.48 -2.08
CA MET A 103 -9.13 8.97 -0.72
C MET A 103 -10.57 8.54 -0.47
N MET A 104 -11.55 9.39 -0.80
CA MET A 104 -12.98 9.10 -0.63
C MET A 104 -13.42 7.91 -1.47
N ALA A 105 -12.99 7.80 -2.72
CA ALA A 105 -13.38 6.71 -3.62
C ALA A 105 -12.90 5.34 -3.10
N HIS A 106 -11.64 5.24 -2.69
CA HIS A 106 -11.10 4.03 -2.06
C HIS A 106 -11.73 3.73 -0.71
N TYR A 107 -12.01 4.76 0.11
CA TYR A 107 -12.73 4.59 1.37
C TYR A 107 -14.11 3.95 1.16
N LEU A 108 -14.90 4.46 0.23
CA LEU A 108 -16.24 3.93 -0.05
C LEU A 108 -16.20 2.53 -0.69
N LEU A 109 -15.20 2.23 -1.49
CA LEU A 109 -14.96 0.87 -1.96
C LEU A 109 -14.63 -0.07 -0.80
N GLY A 110 -13.83 0.38 0.16
CA GLY A 110 -13.58 -0.35 1.41
C GLY A 110 -14.85 -0.58 2.21
N CYS A 111 -15.73 0.43 2.32
CA CYS A 111 -17.03 0.28 2.96
C CYS A 111 -17.93 -0.76 2.25
N ALA A 112 -17.90 -0.81 0.92
CA ALA A 112 -18.64 -1.83 0.17
C ALA A 112 -18.12 -3.24 0.49
N TYR A 113 -16.82 -3.46 0.52
CA TYR A 113 -16.26 -4.75 0.92
C TYR A 113 -16.59 -5.12 2.36
N ARG A 114 -16.57 -4.16 3.31
CA ARG A 114 -17.03 -4.35 4.69
C ARG A 114 -18.48 -4.82 4.72
N ASP A 115 -19.37 -4.14 4.01
CA ASP A 115 -20.80 -4.46 3.98
C ASP A 115 -21.09 -5.83 3.33
N MET A 116 -20.22 -6.26 2.41
CA MET A 116 -20.24 -7.60 1.81
C MET A 116 -19.59 -8.67 2.70
N GLY A 117 -18.98 -8.29 3.83
CA GLY A 117 -18.30 -9.20 4.76
C GLY A 117 -16.88 -9.60 4.33
N ASP A 118 -16.28 -8.95 3.33
CA ASP A 118 -14.92 -9.18 2.87
C ASP A 118 -13.95 -8.23 3.59
N LEU A 119 -13.68 -8.49 4.87
CA LEU A 119 -12.79 -7.66 5.70
C LEU A 119 -11.37 -7.54 5.13
N PRO A 120 -10.74 -8.60 4.55
CA PRO A 120 -9.43 -8.45 3.92
C PRO A 120 -9.41 -7.40 2.82
N GLN A 121 -10.39 -7.41 1.92
CA GLN A 121 -10.48 -6.41 0.84
C GLN A 121 -10.84 -5.02 1.37
N ALA A 122 -11.71 -4.95 2.38
CA ALA A 122 -12.04 -3.67 3.03
C ALA A 122 -10.78 -3.00 3.60
N LEU A 123 -9.96 -3.74 4.34
CA LEU A 123 -8.72 -3.24 4.91
C LEU A 123 -7.72 -2.78 3.84
N LEU A 124 -7.59 -3.54 2.74
CA LEU A 124 -6.75 -3.14 1.61
C LEU A 124 -7.19 -1.80 1.02
N GLN A 125 -8.49 -1.62 0.84
CA GLN A 125 -9.03 -0.37 0.30
C GLN A 125 -8.91 0.81 1.28
N TYR A 126 -8.99 0.56 2.58
CA TYR A 126 -8.72 1.58 3.60
C TYR A 126 -7.23 1.99 3.59
N GLU A 127 -6.30 1.05 3.44
CA GLU A 127 -4.86 1.34 3.30
C GLU A 127 -4.58 2.15 2.02
N GLU A 128 -5.21 1.79 0.90
CA GLU A 128 -5.14 2.57 -0.34
C GLU A 128 -5.68 3.99 -0.16
N ALA A 129 -6.85 4.14 0.48
CA ALA A 129 -7.43 5.44 0.76
C ALA A 129 -6.48 6.33 1.58
N VAL A 130 -5.85 5.77 2.61
CA VAL A 130 -4.83 6.48 3.41
C VAL A 130 -3.62 6.89 2.56
N ALA A 131 -3.16 6.02 1.65
CA ALA A 131 -2.03 6.31 0.77
C ALA A 131 -2.32 7.45 -0.23
N LYS A 132 -3.60 7.67 -0.60
CA LYS A 132 -4.02 8.78 -1.47
C LYS A 132 -4.16 10.12 -0.73
N ALA A 133 -4.19 10.12 0.61
CA ALA A 133 -4.36 11.34 1.40
C ALA A 133 -3.11 12.23 1.35
N ASP A 134 -3.28 13.50 1.01
CA ASP A 134 -2.22 14.50 1.13
C ASP A 134 -2.28 15.19 2.49
N THR A 135 -1.67 14.58 3.49
CA THR A 135 -1.67 15.07 4.88
C THR A 135 -0.82 16.34 5.09
N ALA A 136 -0.04 16.75 4.09
CA ALA A 136 0.73 18.00 4.11
C ALA A 136 -0.13 19.18 3.65
N SER A 137 -1.19 18.95 2.87
CA SER A 137 -2.12 19.99 2.43
C SER A 137 -3.03 20.45 3.55
N GLU A 138 -3.29 21.77 3.62
CA GLU A 138 -4.30 22.35 4.50
C GLU A 138 -5.73 21.93 4.10
N ASP A 139 -5.94 21.64 2.82
CA ASP A 139 -7.23 21.22 2.26
C ASP A 139 -7.52 19.71 2.49
N CYS A 140 -6.65 18.98 3.17
CA CYS A 140 -6.86 17.56 3.46
C CYS A 140 -8.14 17.34 4.29
N ASP A 141 -9.00 16.44 3.82
CA ASP A 141 -10.20 16.04 4.57
C ASP A 141 -9.81 15.09 5.72
N PHE A 142 -9.32 15.69 6.82
CA PHE A 142 -8.94 14.97 8.03
C PHE A 142 -10.10 14.26 8.71
N LYS A 143 -11.34 14.71 8.49
CA LYS A 143 -12.54 14.05 9.03
C LYS A 143 -12.74 12.69 8.36
N THR A 144 -12.70 12.66 7.04
CA THR A 144 -12.74 11.40 6.28
C THR A 144 -11.54 10.52 6.59
N LEU A 145 -10.33 11.07 6.66
CA LEU A 145 -9.13 10.30 7.01
C LEU A 145 -9.25 9.67 8.40
N GLY A 146 -9.76 10.41 9.38
CA GLY A 146 -10.06 9.88 10.71
C GLY A 146 -11.07 8.73 10.64
N ARG A 147 -12.17 8.88 9.92
CA ARG A 147 -13.19 7.82 9.73
C ARG A 147 -12.61 6.55 9.11
N ILE A 148 -11.69 6.69 8.13
CA ILE A 148 -11.00 5.54 7.53
C ILE A 148 -10.25 4.75 8.61
N TYR A 149 -9.49 5.43 9.46
CA TYR A 149 -8.79 4.76 10.55
C TYR A 149 -9.73 4.18 11.61
N GLY A 150 -10.87 4.80 11.87
CA GLY A 150 -11.93 4.25 12.73
C GLY A 150 -12.49 2.95 12.17
N GLN A 151 -12.84 2.92 10.89
CA GLN A 151 -13.31 1.71 10.21
C GLN A 151 -12.23 0.61 10.13
N ALA A 152 -10.97 1.01 9.91
CA ALA A 152 -9.86 0.07 9.96
C ALA A 152 -9.66 -0.51 11.37
N ALA A 153 -9.78 0.32 12.43
CA ALA A 153 -9.67 -0.14 13.81
C ALA A 153 -10.75 -1.17 14.15
N GLU A 154 -12.00 -0.92 13.75
CA GLU A 154 -13.11 -1.85 13.91
C GLU A 154 -12.86 -3.17 13.17
N ALA A 155 -12.46 -3.11 11.89
CA ALA A 155 -12.17 -4.29 11.08
C ALA A 155 -10.99 -5.12 11.64
N TYR A 156 -9.94 -4.46 12.15
CA TYR A 156 -8.84 -5.15 12.82
C TYR A 156 -9.28 -5.78 14.14
N TYR A 157 -10.11 -5.11 14.91
CA TYR A 157 -10.68 -5.66 16.15
C TYR A 157 -11.50 -6.90 15.88
N GLU A 158 -12.43 -6.84 14.91
CA GLU A 158 -13.25 -8.00 14.49
C GLU A 158 -12.40 -9.17 13.97
N SER A 159 -11.22 -8.86 13.45
CA SER A 159 -10.24 -9.83 12.96
C SER A 159 -9.26 -10.31 14.04
N TYR A 160 -9.45 -9.93 15.30
CA TYR A 160 -8.57 -10.27 16.43
C TYR A 160 -7.11 -9.84 16.24
N MET A 161 -6.88 -8.67 15.64
CA MET A 161 -5.55 -8.11 15.36
C MET A 161 -5.23 -6.91 16.28
N PRO A 162 -4.94 -7.12 17.55
CA PRO A 162 -4.91 -6.06 18.56
C PRO A 162 -3.85 -4.97 18.31
N GLN A 163 -2.69 -5.32 17.77
CA GLN A 163 -1.64 -4.33 17.48
C GLN A 163 -2.07 -3.37 16.37
N ASN A 164 -2.72 -3.90 15.33
CA ASN A 164 -3.24 -3.11 14.22
C ASN A 164 -4.44 -2.26 14.65
N THR A 165 -5.32 -2.81 15.50
CA THR A 165 -6.40 -2.05 16.14
C THR A 165 -5.85 -0.86 16.91
N LEU A 166 -4.82 -1.08 17.73
CA LEU A 166 -4.20 -0.02 18.54
C LEU A 166 -3.58 1.08 17.66
N GLU A 167 -2.84 0.71 16.63
CA GLU A 167 -2.22 1.65 15.70
C GLU A 167 -3.26 2.49 14.95
N ALA A 168 -4.29 1.83 14.40
CA ALA A 168 -5.38 2.50 13.71
C ALA A 168 -6.14 3.45 14.65
N SER A 169 -6.40 3.04 15.91
CA SER A 169 -7.08 3.85 16.91
C SER A 169 -6.29 5.12 17.27
N TRP A 170 -4.96 5.04 17.41
CA TRP A 170 -4.13 6.22 17.63
C TRP A 170 -4.14 7.17 16.43
N ASN A 171 -4.17 6.65 15.22
CA ASN A 171 -4.31 7.48 14.02
C ASN A 171 -5.72 8.10 13.93
N TYR A 172 -6.76 7.35 14.30
CA TYR A 172 -8.13 7.90 14.40
C TYR A 172 -8.17 9.11 15.34
N ILE A 173 -7.60 8.99 16.54
CA ILE A 173 -7.49 10.11 17.50
C ILE A 173 -6.69 11.27 16.88
N ARG A 174 -5.52 10.98 16.28
CA ARG A 174 -4.65 12.00 15.68
C ARG A 174 -5.38 12.85 14.65
N TYR A 175 -6.08 12.20 13.72
CA TYR A 175 -6.77 12.90 12.64
C TYR A 175 -8.12 13.46 13.07
N GLY A 176 -8.79 12.82 14.03
CA GLY A 176 -9.96 13.39 14.71
C GLY A 176 -9.66 14.73 15.42
N LEU A 177 -8.51 14.83 16.07
CA LEU A 177 -8.04 16.09 16.66
C LEU A 177 -7.80 17.18 15.58
N ARG A 178 -7.19 16.81 14.45
CA ARG A 178 -6.99 17.74 13.32
C ARG A 178 -8.33 18.19 12.71
N ALA A 179 -9.28 17.27 12.61
CA ALA A 179 -10.62 17.54 12.11
C ALA A 179 -11.54 18.25 13.10
N LYS A 180 -11.10 18.42 14.38
CA LYS A 180 -11.94 18.88 15.51
C LYS A 180 -13.17 17.98 15.72
N ASP A 181 -13.04 16.70 15.42
CA ASP A 181 -14.07 15.68 15.62
C ASP A 181 -13.92 15.08 17.03
N SER A 182 -14.59 15.70 17.99
CA SER A 182 -14.54 15.24 19.38
C SER A 182 -15.09 13.83 19.55
N VAL A 183 -16.14 13.47 18.81
CA VAL A 183 -16.78 12.15 18.87
C VAL A 183 -15.81 11.09 18.35
N GLY A 184 -15.19 11.31 17.19
CA GLY A 184 -14.18 10.40 16.64
C GLY A 184 -12.99 10.20 17.58
N VAL A 185 -12.53 11.27 18.25
CA VAL A 185 -11.46 11.18 19.26
C VAL A 185 -11.88 10.30 20.43
N ILE A 186 -13.12 10.42 20.93
CA ILE A 186 -13.61 9.61 22.06
C ILE A 186 -13.77 8.16 21.63
N SER A 187 -14.37 7.89 20.46
CA SER A 187 -14.47 6.53 19.88
C SER A 187 -13.11 5.87 19.70
N GLY A 188 -12.09 6.65 19.36
CA GLY A 188 -10.71 6.15 19.28
C GLY A 188 -10.19 5.62 20.63
N TYR A 189 -10.61 6.19 21.77
CA TYR A 189 -10.28 5.64 23.09
C TYR A 189 -11.01 4.34 23.38
N ASP A 190 -12.25 4.15 22.90
CA ASP A 190 -12.96 2.87 22.99
C ASP A 190 -12.21 1.78 22.20
N PHE A 191 -11.82 2.05 20.95
CA PHE A 191 -11.03 1.09 20.17
C PHE A 191 -9.66 0.80 20.78
N ILE A 192 -9.01 1.75 21.48
CA ILE A 192 -7.80 1.48 22.26
C ILE A 192 -8.09 0.50 23.39
N ALA A 193 -9.21 0.68 24.08
CA ALA A 193 -9.63 -0.22 25.14
C ALA A 193 -9.91 -1.63 24.59
N ASP A 194 -10.62 -1.72 23.47
CA ASP A 194 -10.90 -2.98 22.76
C ASP A 194 -9.61 -3.69 22.35
N ALA A 195 -8.60 -2.96 21.87
CA ALA A 195 -7.29 -3.52 21.56
C ALA A 195 -6.60 -4.09 22.81
N TYR A 196 -6.67 -3.38 23.92
CA TYR A 196 -6.12 -3.87 25.19
C TYR A 196 -6.89 -5.06 25.74
N SER A 197 -8.21 -5.13 25.53
CA SER A 197 -9.04 -6.29 25.83
C SER A 197 -8.55 -7.54 25.09
N LEU A 198 -8.33 -7.45 23.76
CA LEU A 198 -7.77 -8.53 22.96
C LEU A 198 -6.35 -8.95 23.40
N MET A 199 -5.58 -8.02 23.98
CA MET A 199 -4.24 -8.31 24.54
C MET A 199 -4.29 -8.91 25.95
N GLY A 200 -5.47 -9.01 26.59
CA GLY A 200 -5.62 -9.40 27.99
C GLY A 200 -5.06 -8.38 28.98
N LYS A 201 -4.93 -7.10 28.61
CA LYS A 201 -4.43 -6.00 29.45
C LYS A 201 -5.58 -5.28 30.14
N GLU A 202 -6.23 -5.96 31.07
CA GLU A 202 -7.48 -5.54 31.71
C GLU A 202 -7.43 -4.14 32.35
N ASP A 203 -6.32 -3.75 33.01
CA ASP A 203 -6.22 -2.43 33.65
C ASP A 203 -6.22 -1.31 32.60
N SER A 204 -5.59 -1.53 31.46
CA SER A 204 -5.60 -0.58 30.35
C SER A 204 -6.97 -0.51 29.69
N GLU A 205 -7.61 -1.66 29.45
CA GLU A 205 -8.98 -1.76 28.94
C GLU A 205 -9.94 -0.94 29.81
N ILE A 206 -9.95 -1.18 31.12
CA ILE A 206 -10.79 -0.44 32.08
C ILE A 206 -10.49 1.05 32.01
N CYS A 207 -9.21 1.41 32.05
CA CYS A 207 -8.80 2.83 32.03
C CYS A 207 -9.33 3.57 30.81
N TYR A 208 -9.22 2.98 29.62
CA TYR A 208 -9.60 3.67 28.38
C TYR A 208 -11.11 3.67 28.15
N HIS A 209 -11.87 2.60 28.43
CA HIS A 209 -13.34 2.62 28.39
C HIS A 209 -13.93 3.58 29.42
N GLU A 210 -13.43 3.61 30.65
CA GLU A 210 -13.89 4.61 31.63
C GLU A 210 -13.54 6.05 31.23
N LYS A 211 -12.38 6.23 30.54
CA LYS A 211 -12.02 7.54 29.99
C LYS A 211 -13.00 7.95 28.88
N ALA A 212 -13.30 7.05 27.94
CA ALA A 212 -14.23 7.30 26.86
C ALA A 212 -15.63 7.62 27.42
N SER A 213 -16.13 6.79 28.34
CA SER A 213 -17.43 7.02 29.00
C SER A 213 -17.52 8.39 29.65
N ARG A 214 -16.52 8.80 30.46
CA ARG A 214 -16.49 10.15 31.07
C ARG A 214 -16.45 11.28 30.04
N LEU A 215 -15.77 11.08 28.92
CA LEU A 215 -15.73 12.09 27.85
C LEU A 215 -17.07 12.17 27.11
N TYR A 216 -17.72 11.05 26.83
CA TYR A 216 -19.08 11.03 26.26
C TYR A 216 -20.07 11.74 27.19
N GLU A 217 -20.05 11.48 28.52
CA GLU A 217 -20.87 12.19 29.50
C GLU A 217 -20.65 13.72 29.45
N LYS A 218 -19.38 14.13 29.39
CA LYS A 218 -19.03 15.56 29.28
C LYS A 218 -19.63 16.20 28.01
N HIS A 219 -19.80 15.43 26.96
CA HIS A 219 -20.43 15.88 25.72
C HIS A 219 -21.95 15.62 25.67
N GLN A 220 -22.56 15.22 26.80
CA GLN A 220 -24.01 14.90 26.94
C GLN A 220 -24.45 13.71 26.08
N MET A 221 -23.55 12.84 25.69
CA MET A 221 -23.76 11.62 24.92
C MET A 221 -23.91 10.43 25.89
N LEU A 222 -25.06 10.35 26.56
CA LEU A 222 -25.26 9.40 27.68
C LEU A 222 -25.39 7.96 27.19
N GLU A 223 -25.98 7.77 25.99
CA GLU A 223 -26.12 6.45 25.39
C GLU A 223 -24.75 5.84 25.06
N GLU A 224 -23.89 6.61 24.40
CA GLU A 224 -22.53 6.20 24.06
C GLU A 224 -21.68 5.97 25.33
N ALA A 225 -21.86 6.81 26.33
CA ALA A 225 -21.18 6.63 27.62
C ALA A 225 -21.57 5.31 28.29
N ALA A 226 -22.84 4.91 28.20
CA ALA A 226 -23.32 3.64 28.71
C ALA A 226 -22.84 2.47 27.85
N MET A 227 -22.77 2.64 26.51
CA MET A 227 -22.25 1.63 25.58
C MET A 227 -20.78 1.32 25.85
N SER A 228 -19.95 2.34 26.07
CA SER A 228 -18.54 2.19 26.43
C SER A 228 -18.34 1.37 27.71
N LEU A 229 -19.15 1.62 28.75
CA LEU A 229 -19.13 0.83 30.00
C LEU A 229 -19.65 -0.60 29.83
N GLY A 230 -20.49 -0.85 28.83
CA GLY A 230 -21.02 -2.19 28.52
C GLY A 230 -19.91 -3.18 28.19
N ALA A 231 -18.83 -2.75 27.56
CA ALA A 231 -17.66 -3.57 27.26
C ALA A 231 -16.97 -4.10 28.53
N LEU A 232 -17.03 -3.35 29.64
CA LEU A 232 -16.37 -3.71 30.91
C LEU A 232 -17.14 -4.75 31.75
N ILE A 233 -18.37 -5.13 31.38
CA ILE A 233 -19.17 -6.12 32.14
C ILE A 233 -18.41 -7.44 32.23
N GLU A 234 -17.85 -7.89 31.13
CA GLU A 234 -17.09 -9.13 31.06
C GLU A 234 -15.81 -9.06 31.90
N THR A 235 -15.04 -8.00 31.73
CA THR A 235 -13.73 -7.80 32.38
C THR A 235 -13.88 -7.71 33.90
N TYR A 236 -14.81 -6.90 34.41
CA TYR A 236 -15.10 -6.85 35.83
C TYR A 236 -15.63 -8.19 36.37
N THR A 237 -16.44 -8.91 35.57
CA THR A 237 -16.95 -10.22 35.95
C THR A 237 -15.81 -11.25 36.08
N LYS A 238 -14.87 -11.29 35.13
CA LYS A 238 -13.70 -12.16 35.16
C LYS A 238 -12.80 -11.87 36.37
N ARG A 239 -12.62 -10.59 36.70
CA ARG A 239 -11.90 -10.12 37.89
C ARG A 239 -12.63 -10.38 39.21
N LYS A 240 -13.84 -10.92 39.14
CA LYS A 240 -14.74 -11.11 40.30
C LYS A 240 -15.13 -9.81 41.00
N ASP A 241 -14.97 -8.67 40.35
CA ASP A 241 -15.48 -7.39 40.80
C ASP A 241 -16.95 -7.25 40.38
N LEU A 242 -17.78 -8.06 41.03
CA LEU A 242 -19.21 -8.15 40.71
C LEU A 242 -19.97 -6.86 40.99
N LYS A 243 -19.42 -5.99 41.85
CA LYS A 243 -20.00 -4.67 42.13
C LYS A 243 -19.90 -3.75 40.89
N ASN A 244 -18.72 -3.64 40.32
CA ASN A 244 -18.52 -2.82 39.12
C ASN A 244 -19.16 -3.47 37.89
N ALA A 245 -19.11 -4.81 37.74
CA ALA A 245 -19.82 -5.53 36.69
C ALA A 245 -21.33 -5.24 36.73
N SER A 246 -21.96 -5.29 37.92
CA SER A 246 -23.38 -4.96 38.11
C SER A 246 -23.69 -3.50 37.76
N ARG A 247 -22.83 -2.59 38.19
CA ARG A 247 -22.97 -1.15 37.84
C ARG A 247 -22.97 -0.93 36.33
N CYS A 248 -21.99 -1.51 35.63
CA CYS A 248 -21.89 -1.41 34.17
C CYS A 248 -23.08 -2.08 33.47
N LEU A 249 -23.51 -3.27 33.92
CA LEU A 249 -24.64 -3.97 33.39
C LEU A 249 -25.95 -3.14 33.51
N HIS A 250 -26.24 -2.61 34.71
CA HIS A 250 -27.45 -1.82 34.93
C HIS A 250 -27.45 -0.53 34.12
N ARG A 251 -26.30 0.10 34.00
CA ARG A 251 -26.16 1.33 33.27
C ARG A 251 -26.34 1.09 31.78
N TYR A 252 -25.71 0.03 31.24
CA TYR A 252 -25.85 -0.35 29.85
C TYR A 252 -27.32 -0.66 29.51
N GLU A 253 -28.03 -1.45 30.33
CA GLU A 253 -29.41 -1.80 30.08
C GLU A 253 -30.38 -0.60 30.12
N ARG A 254 -30.12 0.41 30.95
CA ARG A 254 -31.03 1.53 31.15
C ARG A 254 -30.73 2.74 30.28
N GLU A 255 -29.48 2.98 29.99
CA GLU A 255 -29.04 4.27 29.44
C GLU A 255 -28.55 4.15 27.99
N SER A 256 -28.24 2.94 27.47
CA SER A 256 -27.69 2.79 26.10
C SER A 256 -28.71 2.97 24.97
N GLY A 257 -29.99 3.06 25.28
CA GLY A 257 -31.05 3.14 24.24
C GLY A 257 -31.24 1.86 23.42
N LEU A 258 -30.46 0.80 23.71
CA LEU A 258 -30.40 -0.42 22.89
C LEU A 258 -31.43 -1.49 23.26
N PHE A 259 -32.31 -1.26 24.25
CA PHE A 259 -33.24 -2.26 24.76
C PHE A 259 -34.68 -1.91 24.49
N ASP A 260 -35.46 -2.92 24.07
CA ASP A 260 -36.90 -2.78 23.96
C ASP A 260 -37.60 -2.81 25.34
N GLY A 261 -38.89 -2.48 25.37
CA GLY A 261 -39.68 -2.51 26.62
C GLY A 261 -39.83 -3.90 27.27
N LYS A 262 -39.33 -4.96 26.61
CA LYS A 262 -39.32 -6.34 27.12
C LYS A 262 -37.90 -6.76 27.60
N GLY A 263 -36.94 -5.86 27.55
CA GLY A 263 -35.55 -6.13 27.92
C GLY A 263 -34.76 -6.94 26.90
N ASN A 264 -35.19 -6.96 25.62
CA ASN A 264 -34.38 -7.51 24.54
C ASN A 264 -33.52 -6.43 23.94
N ILE A 265 -32.25 -6.76 23.66
CA ILE A 265 -31.35 -5.86 22.96
C ILE A 265 -31.71 -5.82 21.46
N VAL A 266 -31.45 -4.68 20.82
CA VAL A 266 -31.63 -4.49 19.37
C VAL A 266 -30.85 -5.52 18.56
N PRO A 267 -31.38 -5.93 17.36
CA PRO A 267 -30.67 -6.87 16.49
C PRO A 267 -29.27 -6.38 16.13
N GLY A 268 -28.29 -7.30 16.13
CA GLY A 268 -26.88 -7.02 15.84
C GLY A 268 -26.04 -6.71 17.09
N ARG A 269 -26.64 -6.56 18.27
CA ARG A 269 -25.95 -6.30 19.54
C ARG A 269 -26.05 -7.46 20.55
N GLU A 270 -26.53 -8.61 20.12
CA GLU A 270 -26.84 -9.76 21.00
C GLU A 270 -25.63 -10.38 21.65
N ILE A 271 -24.40 -10.08 21.20
CA ILE A 271 -23.15 -10.46 21.89
C ILE A 271 -23.15 -10.03 23.38
N PHE A 272 -23.88 -8.98 23.71
CA PHE A 272 -24.14 -8.55 25.09
C PHE A 272 -24.62 -9.70 26.00
N TYR A 273 -25.42 -10.62 25.48
CA TYR A 273 -25.92 -11.75 26.28
C TYR A 273 -24.80 -12.65 26.78
N TYR A 274 -23.63 -12.63 26.15
CA TYR A 274 -22.45 -13.35 26.67
C TYR A 274 -21.94 -12.71 27.96
N GLY A 275 -21.67 -11.41 27.97
CA GLY A 275 -21.25 -10.69 29.20
C GLY A 275 -22.26 -10.82 30.33
N LYS A 276 -23.57 -10.67 30.02
CA LYS A 276 -24.64 -10.86 30.98
C LYS A 276 -24.72 -12.30 31.51
N GLY A 277 -24.57 -13.30 30.64
CA GLY A 277 -24.50 -14.71 31.01
C GLY A 277 -23.33 -15.01 31.93
N LEU A 278 -22.14 -14.45 31.63
CA LEU A 278 -20.96 -14.58 32.49
C LEU A 278 -21.19 -13.96 33.88
N TYR A 279 -21.81 -12.80 33.94
CA TYR A 279 -22.16 -12.17 35.21
C TYR A 279 -23.03 -13.10 36.07
N PHE A 280 -24.12 -13.65 35.50
CA PHE A 280 -24.99 -14.58 36.21
C PHE A 280 -24.27 -15.90 36.60
N LEU A 281 -23.39 -16.40 35.75
CA LEU A 281 -22.59 -17.58 36.05
C LEU A 281 -21.68 -17.36 37.27
N ASN A 282 -21.10 -16.15 37.36
CA ASN A 282 -20.20 -15.80 38.49
C ASN A 282 -20.96 -15.40 39.77
N THR A 283 -22.21 -14.94 39.67
CA THR A 283 -23.09 -14.75 40.84
C THR A 283 -23.77 -16.05 41.31
N GLY A 284 -23.57 -17.17 40.61
CA GLY A 284 -24.19 -18.45 40.96
C GLY A 284 -25.59 -18.66 40.40
N ALA A 285 -26.15 -17.72 39.65
CA ALA A 285 -27.46 -17.85 39.00
C ALA A 285 -27.36 -18.64 37.69
N ILE A 286 -27.11 -19.96 37.82
CA ILE A 286 -26.74 -20.85 36.70
C ILE A 286 -27.86 -20.92 35.65
N ASP A 287 -29.13 -20.96 36.07
CA ASP A 287 -30.27 -21.00 35.16
C ASP A 287 -30.35 -19.72 34.29
N SER A 288 -30.11 -18.57 34.90
CA SER A 288 -30.06 -17.29 34.16
C SER A 288 -28.89 -17.25 33.19
N ALA A 289 -27.73 -17.73 33.60
CA ALA A 289 -26.55 -17.83 32.73
C ALA A 289 -26.84 -18.74 31.51
N MET A 290 -27.39 -19.93 31.75
CA MET A 290 -27.83 -20.86 30.71
C MET A 290 -28.81 -20.21 29.74
N PHE A 291 -29.83 -19.50 30.27
CA PHE A 291 -30.83 -18.79 29.47
C PHE A 291 -30.16 -17.80 28.47
N TYR A 292 -29.26 -16.95 28.95
CA TYR A 292 -28.64 -15.95 28.09
C TYR A 292 -27.67 -16.55 27.07
N PHE A 293 -26.88 -17.56 27.42
CA PHE A 293 -26.03 -18.24 26.46
C PHE A 293 -26.83 -19.03 25.41
N MET A 294 -27.95 -19.65 25.80
CA MET A 294 -28.84 -20.32 24.85
C MET A 294 -29.57 -19.31 23.95
N LYS A 295 -29.93 -18.14 24.48
CA LYS A 295 -30.53 -17.05 23.69
C LYS A 295 -29.56 -16.57 22.62
N LEU A 296 -28.27 -16.44 22.96
CA LEU A 296 -27.20 -16.09 22.00
C LEU A 296 -27.00 -17.19 20.94
N LYS A 297 -26.95 -18.45 21.36
CA LYS A 297 -26.78 -19.61 20.48
C LYS A 297 -27.93 -19.78 19.48
N ASN A 298 -29.18 -19.62 19.92
CA ASN A 298 -30.39 -19.94 19.16
C ASN A 298 -30.85 -18.81 18.23
N LYS A 299 -30.10 -17.74 18.10
CA LYS A 299 -30.37 -16.63 17.17
C LYS A 299 -30.38 -17.13 15.72
N LYS A 300 -31.39 -16.76 14.93
CA LYS A 300 -31.63 -17.22 13.55
C LYS A 300 -30.48 -16.95 12.59
N HIS A 301 -29.77 -15.83 12.78
CA HIS A 301 -28.62 -15.39 11.97
C HIS A 301 -27.46 -15.03 12.91
N SER A 302 -27.02 -16.00 13.70
CA SER A 302 -25.90 -15.81 14.64
C SER A 302 -24.60 -15.60 13.88
N THR A 303 -23.87 -14.55 14.25
CA THR A 303 -22.52 -14.30 13.74
C THR A 303 -21.54 -15.38 14.23
N PHE A 304 -20.38 -15.40 13.62
CA PHE A 304 -19.32 -16.32 14.04
C PHE A 304 -18.88 -16.06 15.48
N ASN A 305 -18.70 -14.78 15.85
CA ASN A 305 -18.27 -14.37 17.21
C ASN A 305 -19.35 -14.70 18.25
N GLU A 306 -20.63 -14.55 17.95
CA GLU A 306 -21.72 -14.92 18.83
C GLU A 306 -21.75 -16.43 19.11
N ARG A 307 -21.52 -17.27 18.08
CA ARG A 307 -21.45 -18.73 18.23
C ARG A 307 -20.25 -19.15 19.06
N TYR A 308 -19.10 -18.51 18.86
CA TYR A 308 -17.90 -18.72 19.66
C TYR A 308 -18.16 -18.38 21.13
N ALA A 309 -18.67 -17.18 21.41
CA ALA A 309 -18.99 -16.74 22.76
C ALA A 309 -20.03 -17.65 23.47
N ALA A 310 -21.09 -18.06 22.72
CA ALA A 310 -22.08 -19.00 23.26
C ALA A 310 -21.46 -20.37 23.61
N ALA A 311 -20.52 -20.88 22.79
CA ALA A 311 -19.84 -22.14 23.06
C ALA A 311 -18.99 -22.05 24.33
N ILE A 312 -18.24 -20.97 24.52
CA ILE A 312 -17.45 -20.71 25.76
C ILE A 312 -18.39 -20.71 26.98
N GLY A 313 -19.46 -19.90 26.93
CA GLY A 313 -20.39 -19.78 28.05
C GLY A 313 -21.09 -21.08 28.40
N LEU A 314 -21.57 -21.81 27.40
CA LEU A 314 -22.24 -23.10 27.60
C LEU A 314 -21.28 -24.19 28.12
N SER A 315 -20.04 -24.24 27.64
CA SER A 315 -19.02 -25.14 28.17
C SER A 315 -18.82 -24.93 29.68
N GLN A 316 -18.70 -23.66 30.11
CA GLN A 316 -18.53 -23.34 31.54
C GLN A 316 -19.78 -23.68 32.40
N VAL A 317 -20.97 -23.40 31.88
CA VAL A 317 -22.23 -23.72 32.57
C VAL A 317 -22.36 -25.24 32.76
N TYR A 318 -22.21 -26.03 31.69
CA TYR A 318 -22.31 -27.47 31.76
C TYR A 318 -21.22 -28.10 32.66
N HIS A 319 -20.02 -27.54 32.64
CA HIS A 319 -18.96 -27.93 33.57
C HIS A 319 -19.37 -27.69 35.04
N LYS A 320 -19.94 -26.52 35.37
CA LYS A 320 -20.45 -26.22 36.72
C LYS A 320 -21.61 -27.13 37.16
N LEU A 321 -22.42 -27.57 36.20
CA LEU A 321 -23.52 -28.51 36.43
C LEU A 321 -23.04 -29.97 36.56
N GLY A 322 -21.75 -30.27 36.31
CA GLY A 322 -21.22 -31.63 36.30
C GLY A 322 -21.65 -32.46 35.08
N ILE A 323 -22.19 -31.82 34.03
CA ILE A 323 -22.62 -32.48 32.78
C ILE A 323 -21.47 -32.45 31.79
N PHE A 324 -20.49 -33.32 32.02
CA PHE A 324 -19.20 -33.25 31.34
C PHE A 324 -19.25 -33.54 29.83
N ASP A 325 -20.17 -34.40 29.37
CA ASP A 325 -20.34 -34.67 27.94
C ASP A 325 -20.75 -33.41 27.16
N SER A 326 -21.69 -32.65 27.72
CA SER A 326 -22.11 -31.39 27.13
C SER A 326 -21.02 -30.31 27.24
N ALA A 327 -20.33 -30.27 28.39
CA ALA A 327 -19.19 -29.34 28.56
C ALA A 327 -18.10 -29.61 27.51
N TYR A 328 -17.73 -30.87 27.31
CA TYR A 328 -16.77 -31.30 26.30
C TYR A 328 -17.22 -30.98 24.87
N TYR A 329 -18.50 -31.25 24.56
CA TYR A 329 -19.05 -30.89 23.24
C TYR A 329 -18.88 -29.40 22.92
N TYR A 330 -19.25 -28.52 23.88
CA TYR A 330 -19.12 -27.07 23.65
C TYR A 330 -17.68 -26.58 23.66
N ALA A 331 -16.78 -27.21 24.45
CA ALA A 331 -15.35 -26.92 24.41
C ALA A 331 -14.72 -27.28 23.05
N ASN A 332 -15.13 -28.40 22.45
CA ASN A 332 -14.71 -28.74 21.09
C ASN A 332 -15.21 -27.74 20.02
N LEU A 333 -16.44 -27.27 20.17
CA LEU A 333 -16.95 -26.19 19.30
C LEU A 333 -16.14 -24.91 19.46
N GLU A 334 -15.81 -24.52 20.69
CA GLU A 334 -14.94 -23.39 21.00
C GLU A 334 -13.59 -23.52 20.28
N CYS A 335 -12.93 -24.68 20.41
CA CYS A 335 -11.66 -24.96 19.74
C CYS A 335 -11.78 -24.84 18.20
N GLY A 336 -12.86 -25.37 17.62
CA GLY A 336 -13.13 -25.26 16.19
C GLY A 336 -13.30 -23.80 15.72
N TYR A 337 -13.98 -22.99 16.52
CA TYR A 337 -14.14 -21.55 16.25
C TYR A 337 -12.83 -20.79 16.42
N SER A 338 -12.04 -21.08 17.45
CA SER A 338 -10.72 -20.47 17.66
C SER A 338 -9.77 -20.72 16.50
N ASN A 339 -9.72 -21.96 15.98
CA ASN A 339 -8.91 -22.31 14.81
C ASN A 339 -9.33 -21.49 13.56
N ARG A 340 -10.62 -21.24 13.40
CA ARG A 340 -11.12 -20.42 12.29
C ARG A 340 -10.74 -18.95 12.44
N ILE A 341 -10.73 -18.41 13.66
CA ILE A 341 -10.23 -17.05 13.95
C ILE A 341 -8.78 -16.94 13.52
N ILE A 342 -7.93 -17.91 13.93
CA ILE A 342 -6.51 -17.94 13.57
C ILE A 342 -6.31 -17.99 12.06
N ASN A 343 -7.10 -18.81 11.35
CA ASN A 343 -7.02 -18.89 9.89
C ASN A 343 -7.40 -17.56 9.22
N ASN A 344 -8.46 -16.89 9.68
CA ASN A 344 -8.85 -15.59 9.18
C ASN A 344 -7.75 -14.52 9.42
N MET A 345 -7.15 -14.51 10.62
CA MET A 345 -6.01 -13.62 10.91
C MET A 345 -4.84 -13.87 9.96
N MET A 346 -4.52 -15.13 9.69
CA MET A 346 -3.47 -15.49 8.74
C MET A 346 -3.81 -15.04 7.31
N GLU A 347 -5.05 -15.21 6.87
CA GLU A 347 -5.52 -14.79 5.55
C GLU A 347 -5.40 -13.27 5.37
N ILE A 348 -5.85 -12.48 6.34
CA ILE A 348 -5.73 -11.02 6.34
C ILE A 348 -4.25 -10.62 6.29
N SER A 349 -3.42 -11.24 7.13
CA SER A 349 -1.99 -10.93 7.18
C SER A 349 -1.29 -11.26 5.87
N CYS A 350 -1.60 -12.41 5.25
CA CYS A 350 -1.06 -12.81 3.95
C CYS A 350 -1.52 -11.86 2.83
N SER A 351 -2.78 -11.46 2.84
CA SER A 351 -3.34 -10.52 1.86
C SER A 351 -2.66 -9.15 1.94
N ARG A 352 -2.43 -8.64 3.16
CA ARG A 352 -1.70 -7.38 3.38
C ARG A 352 -0.25 -7.45 2.92
N ILE A 353 0.46 -8.55 3.22
CA ILE A 353 1.84 -8.77 2.77
C ILE A 353 1.90 -8.79 1.24
N LYS A 354 0.95 -9.47 0.60
CA LYS A 354 0.85 -9.52 -0.86
C LYS A 354 0.59 -8.14 -1.45
N ALA A 355 -0.38 -7.40 -0.91
CA ALA A 355 -0.69 -6.05 -1.37
C ALA A 355 0.50 -5.10 -1.21
N SER A 356 1.18 -5.13 -0.05
CA SER A 356 2.40 -4.33 0.15
C SER A 356 3.50 -4.67 -0.86
N SER A 357 3.66 -5.96 -1.19
CA SER A 357 4.60 -6.41 -2.22
C SER A 357 4.20 -5.92 -3.62
N ASP A 358 2.91 -6.01 -3.95
CA ASP A 358 2.38 -5.56 -5.23
C ASP A 358 2.47 -4.02 -5.37
N MET A 359 2.20 -3.27 -4.30
CA MET A 359 2.41 -1.82 -4.26
C MET A 359 3.87 -1.42 -4.46
N GLN A 360 4.81 -2.12 -3.78
CA GLN A 360 6.23 -1.86 -3.99
C GLN A 360 6.66 -2.15 -5.43
N LYS A 361 6.10 -3.18 -6.04
CA LYS A 361 6.37 -3.50 -7.45
C LYS A 361 5.82 -2.41 -8.36
N LEU A 362 4.57 -1.98 -8.15
CA LEU A 362 3.95 -0.89 -8.91
C LEU A 362 4.68 0.44 -8.73
N SER A 363 5.13 0.75 -7.50
CA SER A 363 5.95 1.94 -7.25
C SER A 363 7.26 1.89 -8.01
N ARG A 364 7.99 0.76 -8.00
CA ARG A 364 9.22 0.59 -8.79
C ARG A 364 8.98 0.71 -10.28
N GLU A 365 7.89 0.11 -10.80
CA GLU A 365 7.51 0.23 -12.20
C GLU A 365 7.12 1.68 -12.58
N ALA A 366 6.50 2.42 -11.65
CA ALA A 366 6.21 3.84 -11.84
C ALA A 366 7.48 4.68 -11.83
N ASP A 367 8.39 4.45 -10.87
CA ASP A 367 9.69 5.13 -10.78
C ASP A 367 10.55 4.86 -12.02
N GLU A 368 10.56 3.60 -12.53
CA GLU A 368 11.25 3.23 -13.77
C GLU A 368 10.67 3.97 -14.98
N LYS A 369 9.34 4.02 -15.10
CA LYS A 369 8.68 4.78 -16.18
C LYS A 369 8.92 6.28 -16.09
N GLU A 370 8.93 6.84 -14.88
CA GLU A 370 9.26 8.26 -14.66
C GLU A 370 10.70 8.55 -15.08
N LEU A 371 11.64 7.68 -14.68
CA LEU A 371 13.04 7.77 -15.08
C LEU A 371 13.22 7.63 -16.61
N GLU A 372 12.48 6.72 -17.24
CA GLU A 372 12.45 6.59 -18.70
C GLU A 372 11.87 7.85 -19.38
N ALA A 373 10.80 8.41 -18.81
CA ALA A 373 10.21 9.65 -19.32
C ALA A 373 11.15 10.85 -19.16
N GLU A 374 11.88 10.93 -18.04
CA GLU A 374 12.91 11.96 -17.85
C GLU A 374 14.08 11.79 -18.82
N ARG A 375 14.55 10.56 -19.02
CA ARG A 375 15.57 10.27 -20.04
C ARG A 375 15.09 10.66 -21.43
N MET A 376 13.85 10.33 -21.79
CA MET A 376 13.26 10.71 -23.06
C MET A 376 13.14 12.23 -23.21
N ARG A 377 12.73 12.96 -22.15
CA ARG A 377 12.72 14.43 -22.13
C ARG A 377 14.12 15.00 -22.31
N MET A 378 15.11 14.42 -21.64
CA MET A 378 16.51 14.84 -21.80
C MET A 378 17.01 14.62 -23.22
N TYR A 379 16.71 13.45 -23.84
CA TYR A 379 17.06 13.21 -25.25
C TYR A 379 16.36 14.17 -26.22
N LEU A 380 15.11 14.51 -25.98
CA LEU A 380 14.39 15.50 -26.76
C LEU A 380 15.02 16.89 -26.64
N LEU A 381 15.43 17.28 -25.42
CA LEU A 381 16.12 18.56 -25.20
C LEU A 381 17.51 18.58 -25.90
N LEU A 382 18.27 17.49 -25.78
CA LEU A 382 19.55 17.36 -26.48
C LEU A 382 19.38 17.39 -27.99
N PHE A 383 18.35 16.73 -28.52
CA PHE A 383 18.02 16.76 -29.94
C PHE A 383 17.59 18.16 -30.41
N ALA A 384 16.76 18.85 -29.63
CA ALA A 384 16.38 20.23 -29.90
C ALA A 384 17.61 21.16 -29.88
N ALA A 385 18.49 21.02 -28.88
CA ALA A 385 19.75 21.75 -28.81
C ALA A 385 20.65 21.47 -30.03
N PHE A 386 20.74 20.20 -30.44
CA PHE A 386 21.48 19.79 -31.63
C PHE A 386 20.91 20.46 -32.89
N ILE A 387 19.58 20.48 -33.05
CA ILE A 387 18.92 21.18 -34.19
C ILE A 387 19.28 22.68 -34.17
N VAL A 388 19.23 23.32 -32.99
CA VAL A 388 19.60 24.76 -32.88
C VAL A 388 21.05 24.98 -33.27
N VAL A 389 21.97 24.11 -32.88
CA VAL A 389 23.40 24.17 -33.27
C VAL A 389 23.53 24.02 -34.80
N VAL A 390 22.84 23.00 -35.37
CA VAL A 390 22.89 22.77 -36.83
C VAL A 390 22.32 23.95 -37.60
N VAL A 391 21.17 24.47 -37.17
CA VAL A 391 20.54 25.67 -37.81
C VAL A 391 21.45 26.89 -37.68
N SER A 392 22.06 27.09 -36.51
CA SER A 392 23.01 28.16 -36.28
C SER A 392 24.24 28.05 -37.17
N LEU A 393 24.75 26.80 -37.33
CA LEU A 393 25.89 26.52 -38.20
C LEU A 393 25.55 26.76 -39.69
N VAL A 394 24.36 26.31 -40.11
CA VAL A 394 23.85 26.60 -41.48
C VAL A 394 23.69 28.10 -41.69
N PHE A 395 23.09 28.79 -40.72
CA PHE A 395 22.93 30.25 -40.79
C PHE A 395 24.29 30.94 -40.83
N PHE A 396 25.26 30.48 -40.02
CA PHE A 396 26.61 31.02 -40.03
C PHE A 396 27.33 30.78 -41.37
N VAL A 397 27.20 29.60 -41.94
CA VAL A 397 27.74 29.25 -43.27
C VAL A 397 27.10 30.09 -44.35
N MET A 398 25.76 30.22 -44.29
CA MET A 398 25.01 31.08 -45.25
C MET A 398 25.42 32.53 -45.13
N ARG A 399 25.57 33.06 -43.89
CA ARG A 399 26.04 34.43 -43.64
C ARG A 399 27.44 34.63 -44.17
N ARG A 400 28.38 33.70 -43.90
CA ARG A 400 29.74 33.75 -44.49
C ARG A 400 29.70 33.62 -46.00
N LYS A 401 28.82 32.80 -46.58
CA LYS A 401 28.68 32.68 -48.01
C LYS A 401 28.14 34.01 -48.61
N LYS A 402 27.17 34.64 -47.94
CA LYS A 402 26.61 35.94 -48.34
C LYS A 402 27.67 37.05 -48.22
N GLU A 403 28.48 37.05 -47.15
CA GLU A 403 29.59 37.98 -46.97
C GLU A 403 30.70 37.78 -48.03
N ARG A 404 31.03 36.52 -48.37
CA ARG A 404 32.00 36.21 -49.44
C ARG A 404 31.43 36.63 -50.83
N ILE A 405 30.14 36.44 -51.05
CA ILE A 405 29.50 36.91 -52.28
C ILE A 405 29.52 38.43 -52.34
N ARG A 406 29.22 39.11 -51.21
CA ARG A 406 29.24 40.57 -51.11
C ARG A 406 30.68 41.09 -51.30
N GLN A 407 31.68 40.46 -50.64
CA GLN A 407 33.10 40.80 -50.85
C GLN A 407 33.55 40.59 -52.30
N ARG A 408 33.03 39.52 -52.97
CA ARG A 408 33.33 39.31 -54.40
C ARG A 408 32.63 40.33 -55.27
N TYR A 409 31.41 40.75 -54.89
CA TYR A 409 30.69 41.81 -55.57
C TYR A 409 31.43 43.15 -55.41
N ASP A 410 31.82 43.46 -54.15
CA ASP A 410 32.58 44.67 -53.84
C ASP A 410 33.99 44.63 -54.47
N GLN A 411 34.57 43.39 -54.63
CA GLN A 411 35.82 43.20 -55.33
C GLN A 411 35.62 43.32 -56.87
N TYR A 412 34.53 42.74 -57.37
CA TYR A 412 34.16 42.88 -58.79
C TYR A 412 33.89 44.32 -59.18
N GLU A 413 33.26 45.15 -58.35
CA GLU A 413 33.11 46.56 -58.53
C GLU A 413 34.44 47.33 -58.51
N ARG A 414 35.34 46.95 -57.55
CA ARG A 414 36.67 47.47 -57.44
C ARG A 414 37.56 47.05 -58.64
N ASP A 415 37.45 45.78 -59.02
CA ASP A 415 38.21 45.23 -60.14
C ASP A 415 37.68 45.82 -61.48
N ASN A 416 36.34 46.04 -61.60
CA ASN A 416 35.83 46.75 -62.72
C ASN A 416 36.22 48.25 -62.76
N ALA A 417 36.25 48.89 -61.57
CA ALA A 417 36.77 50.23 -61.46
C ALA A 417 38.25 50.32 -61.76
N ALA A 418 39.00 49.29 -61.24
CA ALA A 418 40.45 49.15 -61.52
C ALA A 418 40.71 48.75 -62.98
N LEU A 419 39.82 47.86 -63.57
CA LEU A 419 39.91 47.54 -64.99
C LEU A 419 39.69 48.75 -65.87
N VAL A 420 38.75 49.63 -65.49
CA VAL A 420 38.54 50.89 -66.20
C VAL A 420 39.76 51.79 -66.02
N GLN A 421 40.35 51.88 -64.87
CA GLN A 421 41.62 52.58 -64.64
C GLN A 421 42.79 51.90 -65.31
N ALA A 422 42.91 50.51 -65.19
CA ALA A 422 43.96 49.75 -65.84
C ALA A 422 43.85 49.73 -67.37
N GLN A 423 42.62 49.83 -67.93
CA GLN A 423 42.46 50.10 -69.41
C GLN A 423 43.02 51.43 -69.79
N GLU A 424 43.00 52.41 -68.94
CA GLU A 424 43.66 53.72 -69.18
C GLU A 424 45.15 53.63 -68.92
N GLU A 425 45.63 52.86 -67.87
CA GLU A 425 47.04 52.61 -67.60
C GLU A 425 47.67 51.60 -68.56
N LEU A 426 46.94 50.50 -68.94
CA LEU A 426 47.44 49.55 -69.93
C LEU A 426 47.63 50.10 -71.32
N ARG A 427 46.97 51.16 -71.63
CA ARG A 427 47.32 51.98 -72.85
C ARG A 427 48.67 52.69 -72.71
N MET A 428 49.15 52.79 -71.44
CA MET A 428 50.44 53.42 -71.18
C MET A 428 51.57 52.44 -70.86
N LEU A 429 51.24 51.19 -70.43
CA LEU A 429 52.23 50.22 -69.96
C LEU A 429 52.30 48.92 -70.79
N LEU A 430 51.85 48.98 -72.08
CA LEU A 430 52.08 47.86 -73.01
C LEU A 430 53.54 47.74 -73.46
N ALA A 431 54.46 48.19 -72.61
CA ALA A 431 55.86 48.23 -72.97
C ALA A 431 56.81 47.75 -71.85
N GLU A 432 56.39 47.02 -70.81
CA GLU A 432 57.41 46.45 -69.99
C GLU A 432 57.00 45.12 -69.35
N SER A 433 57.61 44.07 -69.87
CA SER A 433 58.22 42.92 -69.28
C SER A 433 57.39 41.82 -68.60
N GLU A 434 57.40 40.73 -69.28
CA GLU A 434 57.27 39.39 -68.78
C GLU A 434 58.51 39.00 -67.99
N GLU A 435 58.40 38.65 -66.76
CA GLU A 435 59.24 37.65 -66.10
C GLU A 435 58.87 37.49 -64.61
N GLU A 436 58.83 36.26 -64.15
CA GLU A 436 58.75 35.70 -62.82
C GLU A 436 57.43 35.00 -62.43
N LYS A 437 57.23 33.89 -63.05
CA LYS A 437 56.41 32.85 -62.49
C LYS A 437 57.18 31.56 -62.47
N GLN A 438 57.68 31.15 -61.37
CA GLN A 438 57.93 29.73 -61.03
C GLN A 438 58.73 29.59 -59.75
N LYS A 439 58.14 29.51 -58.61
CA LYS A 439 58.65 28.81 -57.38
C LYS A 439 57.74 29.00 -56.21
N LEU A 440 56.79 28.19 -56.00
CA LEU A 440 56.29 27.89 -54.65
C LEU A 440 55.08 26.95 -54.59
N VAL A 441 55.21 25.72 -55.06
CA VAL A 441 54.20 24.69 -54.79
C VAL A 441 54.90 23.38 -54.44
N LYS A 442 55.54 23.30 -53.35
CA LYS A 442 55.98 21.98 -52.81
C LYS A 442 56.34 22.05 -51.31
N GLN A 443 55.43 22.23 -50.46
CA GLN A 443 55.73 21.93 -49.02
C GLN A 443 54.45 22.02 -48.16
N LYS A 444 53.62 21.03 -48.08
CA LYS A 444 52.79 20.73 -46.91
C LYS A 444 51.83 19.55 -47.17
N GLN A 445 52.36 18.36 -47.21
CA GLN A 445 51.58 17.14 -47.26
C GLN A 445 52.13 16.05 -46.34
N GLY A 446 52.55 16.38 -45.11
CA GLY A 446 53.25 15.39 -44.30
C GLY A 446 52.95 15.24 -42.81
N GLN A 447 51.87 15.73 -42.27
CA GLN A 447 51.74 15.75 -40.81
C GLN A 447 50.45 15.21 -40.19
N ILE A 448 49.61 14.40 -40.84
CA ILE A 448 48.29 13.98 -40.26
C ILE A 448 48.22 12.51 -39.78
N ASN A 449 49.22 11.66 -39.99
CA ASN A 449 49.09 10.22 -39.72
C ASN A 449 49.64 9.66 -38.41
N LEU A 450 49.84 10.45 -37.35
CA LEU A 450 50.48 9.95 -36.13
C LEU A 450 49.65 9.99 -34.83
N LEU A 451 48.35 10.02 -34.83
CA LEU A 451 47.56 10.17 -33.57
C LEU A 451 46.48 9.15 -33.30
N LEU A 452 46.42 8.01 -34.00
CA LEU A 452 45.30 7.06 -33.87
C LEU A 452 45.58 5.71 -33.22
N SER A 453 46.70 5.54 -32.51
CA SER A 453 47.01 4.22 -31.94
C SER A 453 47.36 4.18 -30.44
N ARG A 454 46.55 4.76 -29.59
CA ARG A 454 46.70 4.58 -28.13
C ARG A 454 45.38 4.76 -27.36
N VAL A 455 44.44 3.85 -27.39
CA VAL A 455 43.47 3.60 -26.31
C VAL A 455 42.80 2.24 -26.53
N GLU A 456 43.47 1.16 -26.15
CA GLU A 456 42.81 -0.12 -25.83
C GLU A 456 43.75 -0.89 -24.91
N ALA A 457 43.45 -0.85 -23.64
CA ALA A 457 43.75 -1.89 -22.66
C ALA A 457 43.38 -1.39 -21.29
N ILE A 458 42.37 -1.96 -20.68
CA ILE A 458 42.32 -2.32 -19.25
C ILE A 458 41.01 -3.06 -18.98
N SER A 459 41.14 -4.35 -18.77
CA SER A 459 40.69 -5.33 -17.76
C SER A 459 39.20 -5.52 -17.54
N GLY A 460 38.80 -6.59 -17.54
CA GLY A 460 38.63 -7.98 -17.61
C GLY A 460 37.94 -8.62 -16.42
N PRO A 461 37.02 -9.56 -16.65
CA PRO A 461 36.25 -10.26 -15.62
C PRO A 461 36.83 -11.64 -15.22
N ALA A 462 38.14 -11.76 -15.12
CA ALA A 462 38.78 -13.06 -14.87
C ALA A 462 38.84 -13.52 -13.40
N ASP A 463 38.61 -12.62 -12.41
CA ASP A 463 38.87 -12.93 -10.99
C ASP A 463 37.69 -13.64 -10.28
N MET A 464 36.47 -13.45 -10.74
CA MET A 464 35.26 -13.99 -10.07
C MET A 464 35.03 -15.49 -10.29
N ALA A 465 35.34 -16.01 -11.46
CA ALA A 465 35.18 -17.43 -11.76
C ALA A 465 36.13 -18.31 -10.95
N GLU A 466 37.30 -17.77 -10.60
CA GLU A 466 38.30 -18.47 -9.82
C GLU A 466 37.93 -18.58 -8.34
N VAL A 467 37.38 -17.53 -7.74
CA VAL A 467 36.87 -17.57 -6.35
C VAL A 467 35.70 -18.56 -6.25
N GLU A 468 34.77 -18.53 -7.17
CA GLU A 468 33.64 -19.45 -7.21
C GLU A 468 34.09 -20.91 -7.37
N ARG A 469 35.16 -21.15 -8.13
CA ARG A 469 35.78 -22.47 -8.26
C ARG A 469 36.41 -22.93 -6.96
N ARG A 470 37.15 -22.07 -6.25
CA ARG A 470 37.83 -22.39 -4.99
C ARG A 470 36.85 -22.76 -3.87
N ILE A 471 35.77 -22.01 -3.69
CA ILE A 471 34.79 -22.33 -2.64
C ILE A 471 34.03 -23.63 -2.92
N ARG A 472 33.79 -23.97 -4.19
CA ARG A 472 33.10 -25.22 -4.55
C ARG A 472 33.96 -26.48 -4.39
N HIS A 473 35.24 -26.38 -4.63
CA HIS A 473 36.18 -27.49 -4.58
C HIS A 473 37.04 -27.48 -3.31
N ALA A 474 36.74 -26.63 -2.34
CA ALA A 474 37.41 -26.68 -1.05
C ALA A 474 37.18 -28.05 -0.38
N ALA A 475 38.20 -28.59 0.24
CA ALA A 475 38.17 -29.92 0.86
C ALA A 475 37.01 -30.07 1.86
N ILE A 476 36.73 -29.02 2.65
CA ILE A 476 35.61 -29.02 3.61
C ILE A 476 34.25 -28.99 2.89
N THR A 477 34.09 -28.26 1.79
CA THR A 477 32.84 -28.26 1.00
C THR A 477 32.59 -29.65 0.41
N GLU A 478 33.62 -30.32 -0.07
CA GLU A 478 33.50 -31.67 -0.59
C GLU A 478 33.19 -32.70 0.50
N LYS A 479 33.77 -32.52 1.70
CA LYS A 479 33.42 -33.31 2.90
C LYS A 479 31.94 -33.20 3.24
N PHE A 480 31.37 -31.98 3.21
CA PHE A 480 29.94 -31.77 3.45
C PHE A 480 29.07 -32.42 2.36
N ARG A 481 29.53 -32.48 1.12
CA ARG A 481 28.84 -33.21 0.02
C ARG A 481 28.84 -34.71 0.26
N GLN A 482 29.99 -35.26 0.71
CA GLN A 482 30.11 -36.69 1.03
C GLN A 482 29.21 -37.07 2.24
N LEU A 483 29.13 -36.22 3.27
CA LEU A 483 28.25 -36.42 4.40
C LEU A 483 26.77 -36.52 3.99
N CYS A 484 26.35 -35.79 2.95
CA CYS A 484 24.97 -35.88 2.44
C CYS A 484 24.61 -37.27 1.89
N HIS A 485 25.58 -38.08 1.52
CA HIS A 485 25.39 -39.45 1.00
C HIS A 485 25.64 -40.54 2.05
N GLY A 486 26.06 -40.16 3.29
CA GLY A 486 26.30 -41.02 4.40
C GLY A 486 25.24 -40.94 5.50
N SER A 487 25.47 -41.65 6.61
CA SER A 487 24.61 -41.61 7.79
C SER A 487 25.16 -40.72 8.93
N GLN A 488 26.36 -40.19 8.77
CA GLN A 488 27.01 -39.33 9.75
C GLN A 488 26.71 -37.85 9.47
N LYS A 489 26.56 -37.09 10.56
CA LYS A 489 26.35 -35.63 10.50
C LYS A 489 27.65 -34.89 10.72
N PRO A 490 27.75 -33.60 10.26
CA PRO A 490 28.91 -32.77 10.52
C PRO A 490 29.16 -32.62 12.03
N SER A 491 30.40 -32.70 12.47
CA SER A 491 30.82 -32.35 13.81
C SER A 491 30.88 -30.82 14.03
N VAL A 492 31.06 -30.41 15.28
CA VAL A 492 31.22 -28.96 15.61
C VAL A 492 32.46 -28.38 14.90
N ASP A 493 33.54 -29.17 14.84
CA ASP A 493 34.79 -28.75 14.17
C ASP A 493 34.61 -28.64 12.67
N ASP A 494 33.80 -29.51 12.04
CA ASP A 494 33.48 -29.39 10.59
C ASP A 494 32.74 -28.08 10.29
N TRP A 495 31.79 -27.71 11.13
CA TRP A 495 31.09 -26.43 10.97
C TRP A 495 32.02 -25.24 11.17
N HIS A 496 32.96 -25.32 12.10
CA HIS A 496 33.94 -24.27 12.32
C HIS A 496 34.83 -24.10 11.09
N GLU A 497 35.38 -25.20 10.57
CA GLU A 497 36.23 -25.21 9.36
C GLU A 497 35.48 -24.67 8.13
N LEU A 498 34.22 -25.02 7.96
CA LEU A 498 33.39 -24.51 6.86
C LEU A 498 33.20 -22.98 6.94
N ARG A 499 32.94 -22.45 8.13
CA ARG A 499 32.79 -21.01 8.35
C ARG A 499 34.10 -20.28 8.14
N GLU A 500 35.21 -20.82 8.57
CA GLU A 500 36.54 -20.24 8.33
C GLU A 500 36.90 -20.19 6.85
N MET A 501 36.64 -21.25 6.12
CA MET A 501 36.84 -21.29 4.66
C MET A 501 35.98 -20.22 3.98
N MET A 502 34.71 -20.08 4.37
CA MET A 502 33.83 -19.07 3.81
C MET A 502 34.31 -17.65 4.11
N ASN A 503 34.77 -17.37 5.33
CA ASN A 503 35.30 -16.07 5.70
C ASN A 503 36.60 -15.72 4.96
N LYS A 504 37.43 -16.72 4.64
CA LYS A 504 38.65 -16.55 3.89
C LYS A 504 38.40 -16.24 2.41
N GLU A 505 37.52 -16.98 1.79
CA GLU A 505 37.28 -16.86 0.34
C GLU A 505 36.24 -15.75 -0.01
N LEU A 506 35.34 -15.44 0.92
CA LEU A 506 34.32 -14.38 0.80
C LEU A 506 34.31 -13.51 2.07
N PRO A 507 35.31 -12.65 2.29
CA PRO A 507 35.51 -11.92 3.55
C PRO A 507 34.32 -11.09 4.01
N ASN A 508 33.52 -10.57 3.09
CA ASN A 508 32.37 -9.73 3.41
C ASN A 508 31.05 -10.52 3.56
N PHE A 509 31.06 -11.82 3.29
CA PHE A 509 29.84 -12.64 3.33
C PHE A 509 29.18 -12.62 4.71
N TYR A 510 29.97 -12.84 5.77
CA TYR A 510 29.47 -12.81 7.15
C TYR A 510 28.88 -11.44 7.53
N GLN A 511 29.56 -10.36 7.18
CA GLN A 511 29.10 -9.00 7.47
C GLN A 511 27.81 -8.68 6.71
N THR A 512 27.73 -9.07 5.45
CA THR A 512 26.56 -8.82 4.59
C THR A 512 25.31 -9.51 5.09
N VAL A 513 25.41 -10.79 5.47
CA VAL A 513 24.22 -11.53 5.95
C VAL A 513 23.79 -11.12 7.36
N ASN A 514 24.67 -10.51 8.16
CA ASN A 514 24.38 -10.00 9.49
C ASN A 514 24.14 -8.48 9.54
N ALA A 515 24.16 -7.79 8.41
CA ALA A 515 24.10 -6.33 8.35
C ALA A 515 22.81 -5.72 8.92
N ARG A 516 21.68 -6.41 8.77
CA ARG A 516 20.36 -5.94 9.24
C ARG A 516 19.98 -6.49 10.62
N THR A 517 20.25 -7.76 10.83
CA THR A 517 19.87 -8.45 12.08
C THR A 517 20.88 -9.58 12.31
N ALA A 518 21.46 -9.62 13.50
CA ALA A 518 22.37 -10.71 13.86
C ALA A 518 21.65 -12.07 13.78
N LEU A 519 22.19 -12.97 12.96
CA LEU A 519 21.66 -14.31 12.79
C LEU A 519 22.12 -15.21 13.93
N GLN A 520 21.29 -16.17 14.31
CA GLN A 520 21.72 -17.27 15.16
C GLN A 520 22.74 -18.16 14.41
N PRO A 521 23.63 -18.85 15.10
CA PRO A 521 24.63 -19.70 14.45
C PRO A 521 24.05 -20.68 13.42
N ASP A 522 22.93 -21.34 13.76
CA ASP A 522 22.26 -22.28 12.86
C ASP A 522 21.63 -21.58 11.63
N GLU A 523 21.18 -20.35 11.79
CA GLU A 523 20.64 -19.55 10.69
C GLU A 523 21.75 -19.10 9.72
N TYR A 524 22.94 -18.77 10.25
CA TYR A 524 24.10 -18.47 9.45
C TYR A 524 24.59 -19.68 8.66
N ASP A 525 24.62 -20.86 9.28
CA ASP A 525 25.00 -22.11 8.63
C ASP A 525 24.08 -22.44 7.42
N ILE A 526 22.80 -22.18 7.56
CA ILE A 526 21.86 -22.32 6.44
C ILE A 526 22.21 -21.33 5.29
N CYS A 527 22.58 -20.09 5.61
CA CYS A 527 23.02 -19.12 4.60
C CYS A 527 24.28 -19.62 3.87
N VAL A 528 25.24 -20.20 4.59
CA VAL A 528 26.45 -20.78 4.03
C VAL A 528 26.12 -21.97 3.11
N LEU A 529 25.27 -22.90 3.55
CA LEU A 529 24.89 -24.05 2.74
C LEU A 529 24.13 -23.65 1.46
N VAL A 530 23.27 -22.63 1.53
CA VAL A 530 22.59 -22.08 0.35
C VAL A 530 23.60 -21.40 -0.59
N ARG A 531 24.57 -20.66 -0.06
CA ARG A 531 25.63 -20.04 -0.86
C ARG A 531 26.48 -21.08 -1.60
N LEU A 532 26.75 -22.20 -0.97
CA LEU A 532 27.48 -23.34 -1.53
C LEU A 532 26.63 -24.24 -2.41
N ARG A 533 25.35 -23.87 -2.64
CA ARG A 533 24.39 -24.54 -3.53
C ARG A 533 24.00 -25.96 -3.13
N PHE A 534 23.92 -26.22 -1.82
CA PHE A 534 23.31 -27.46 -1.33
C PHE A 534 21.80 -27.47 -1.58
N LYS A 535 21.27 -28.68 -1.91
CA LYS A 535 19.83 -28.84 -2.15
C LYS A 535 19.04 -28.79 -0.84
N PRO A 536 17.76 -28.45 -0.87
CA PRO A 536 16.95 -28.37 0.36
C PRO A 536 16.95 -29.63 1.24
N LYS A 537 16.97 -30.79 0.62
CA LYS A 537 17.06 -32.07 1.33
C LYS A 537 18.43 -32.28 2.00
N GLU A 538 19.49 -31.85 1.35
CA GLU A 538 20.86 -31.89 1.86
C GLU A 538 21.03 -30.91 3.03
N ILE A 539 20.50 -29.69 2.90
CA ILE A 539 20.47 -28.71 3.98
C ILE A 539 19.70 -29.24 5.20
N ALA A 540 18.55 -29.88 4.97
CA ALA A 540 17.77 -30.49 6.04
C ALA A 540 18.58 -31.55 6.81
N PHE A 541 19.32 -32.37 6.09
CA PHE A 541 20.16 -33.42 6.67
C PHE A 541 21.34 -32.83 7.44
N LEU A 542 22.09 -31.92 6.82
CA LEU A 542 23.30 -31.31 7.41
C LEU A 542 22.98 -30.45 8.64
N ALA A 543 21.96 -29.63 8.55
CA ALA A 543 21.56 -28.77 9.67
C ALA A 543 20.66 -29.47 10.70
N ASN A 544 20.40 -30.76 10.55
CA ASN A 544 19.55 -31.58 11.47
C ASN A 544 18.14 -31.03 11.68
N ILE A 545 17.48 -30.59 10.62
CA ILE A 545 16.13 -30.03 10.65
C ILE A 545 15.18 -30.79 9.73
N ASN A 546 13.88 -30.65 9.94
CA ASN A 546 12.87 -31.27 9.06
C ASN A 546 12.92 -30.66 7.66
N SER A 547 12.85 -31.51 6.61
CA SER A 547 12.95 -31.05 5.22
C SER A 547 11.85 -30.07 4.81
N GLY A 548 10.63 -30.20 5.36
CA GLY A 548 9.54 -29.25 5.15
C GLY A 548 9.81 -27.89 5.79
N TYR A 549 10.61 -27.86 6.87
CA TYR A 549 10.93 -26.64 7.60
C TYR A 549 12.04 -25.80 6.94
N VAL A 550 12.89 -26.40 6.10
CA VAL A 550 13.96 -25.68 5.36
C VAL A 550 13.40 -24.53 4.51
N SER A 551 12.27 -24.76 3.85
CA SER A 551 11.63 -23.70 3.05
C SER A 551 11.08 -22.56 3.89
N VAL A 552 10.58 -22.87 5.09
CA VAL A 552 10.08 -21.85 6.03
C VAL A 552 11.23 -20.99 6.55
N ILE A 553 12.34 -21.63 6.95
CA ILE A 553 13.53 -20.91 7.43
C ILE A 553 14.09 -19.99 6.34
N ARG A 554 14.24 -20.45 5.11
CA ARG A 554 14.76 -19.64 4.01
C ARG A 554 13.89 -18.42 3.69
N LYS A 555 12.55 -18.56 3.75
CA LYS A 555 11.64 -17.41 3.63
C LYS A 555 11.82 -16.42 4.78
N ARG A 556 12.00 -16.91 6.00
CA ARG A 556 12.27 -16.07 7.17
C ARG A 556 13.62 -15.35 7.04
N LEU A 557 14.64 -16.06 6.53
CA LEU A 557 15.97 -15.50 6.31
C LEU A 557 15.98 -14.45 5.19
N LEU A 558 15.15 -14.60 4.16
CA LEU A 558 14.99 -13.57 3.14
C LEU A 558 14.58 -12.23 3.78
N LEU A 559 13.61 -12.26 4.68
CA LEU A 559 13.18 -11.07 5.41
C LEU A 559 14.26 -10.56 6.37
N LYS A 560 14.92 -11.46 7.12
CA LYS A 560 15.95 -11.08 8.11
C LYS A 560 17.20 -10.48 7.48
N VAL A 561 17.69 -11.07 6.39
CA VAL A 561 18.96 -10.72 5.75
C VAL A 561 18.78 -9.56 4.75
N PHE A 562 17.76 -9.65 3.89
CA PHE A 562 17.57 -8.70 2.80
C PHE A 562 16.43 -7.70 3.04
N GLY A 563 15.52 -8.00 4.00
CA GLY A 563 14.33 -7.17 4.29
C GLY A 563 13.23 -7.33 3.26
N GLU A 564 13.27 -8.41 2.48
CA GLU A 564 12.33 -8.71 1.41
C GLU A 564 11.39 -9.85 1.78
N THR A 565 10.17 -9.81 1.26
CA THR A 565 9.21 -10.91 1.40
C THR A 565 9.12 -11.65 0.07
N GLY A 566 9.17 -12.99 0.11
CA GLY A 566 9.18 -13.78 -1.12
C GLY A 566 9.21 -15.29 -0.88
N SER A 567 9.58 -16.04 -1.90
CA SER A 567 9.73 -17.48 -1.86
C SER A 567 11.10 -17.91 -1.30
N ALA A 568 11.26 -19.18 -0.96
CA ALA A 568 12.56 -19.73 -0.59
C ALA A 568 13.59 -19.66 -1.75
N SER A 569 13.12 -19.67 -3.00
CA SER A 569 13.96 -19.52 -4.19
C SER A 569 14.48 -18.09 -4.35
N ASP A 570 13.75 -17.10 -3.90
CA ASP A 570 14.20 -15.71 -3.92
C ASP A 570 15.37 -15.52 -2.94
N PHE A 571 15.29 -16.15 -1.76
CA PHE A 571 16.42 -16.19 -0.83
C PHE A 571 17.66 -16.81 -1.45
N ASP A 572 17.49 -17.97 -2.11
CA ASP A 572 18.61 -18.65 -2.76
C ASP A 572 19.26 -17.76 -3.82
N ARG A 573 18.47 -17.02 -4.58
CA ARG A 573 18.95 -16.09 -5.61
C ARG A 573 19.72 -14.92 -5.02
N GLU A 574 19.20 -14.31 -3.94
CA GLU A 574 19.84 -13.15 -3.32
C GLU A 574 21.15 -13.53 -2.59
N ILE A 575 21.16 -14.67 -1.89
CA ILE A 575 22.38 -15.20 -1.26
C ILE A 575 23.48 -15.49 -2.28
N GLN A 576 23.13 -15.94 -3.49
CA GLN A 576 24.10 -16.22 -4.54
C GLN A 576 24.76 -14.96 -5.12
N LYS A 577 24.13 -13.80 -4.97
CA LYS A 577 24.67 -12.50 -5.44
C LYS A 577 25.70 -11.88 -4.49
N ILE A 578 25.84 -12.38 -3.27
CA ILE A 578 26.82 -11.86 -2.32
C ILE A 578 28.22 -12.29 -2.78
N TYR A 579 28.97 -11.32 -3.23
CA TYR A 579 30.36 -11.45 -3.64
C TYR A 579 31.26 -10.62 -2.70
N ARG A 580 32.52 -10.46 -3.02
CA ARG A 580 33.51 -9.75 -2.19
C ARG A 580 33.06 -8.38 -1.72
#